data_f56f93e0cba938a7b7a1669764adcc90
#
_entry.id   f56f93e0cba938a7b7a1669764adcc90
#
_cell.length_a   1.000
_cell.length_b   1.000
_cell.length_c   1.000
_cell.angle_alpha   90.00
_cell.angle_beta   90.00
_cell.angle_gamma   90.00
#
_symmetry.space_group_name_H-M   'P 1'
#
loop_
_entity.id
_entity.type
_entity.pdbx_description
1 polymer ?
#
loop_
_entity_poly.entity_id
_entity_poly.type
_entity_poly.pdbx_seq_one_letter_code
_entity_poly.pdbx_strand_id
1 'polypeptide(L)'
;MLVECEIAALPVDLNIIVEWFGAKAYPYQGNWNQLRAMGLEAASQRTAGMAFYRGGIPYILYDSGNPPGKIRFTIAHELGHIALGHLLPGAYTVQNREPQEADNPREQAANQFAVDLLAPACVLWGMEVHTAPEIAAVCGISAQAAQFRAQQMELLCRRNQFLSHSLERVVYRQFQPFITGWAELL
;
A
#
# COMPACT_ATOMS: atom_id res chain seq x y z
N MET A 1 9.42 0.81 -7.67
CA MET A 1 8.12 1.51 -7.60
C MET A 1 8.26 2.98 -7.19
N LEU A 2 8.59 3.32 -5.95
CA LEU A 2 8.73 4.74 -5.53
C LEU A 2 9.71 5.52 -6.43
N VAL A 3 10.81 4.90 -6.83
CA VAL A 3 11.81 5.52 -7.73
C VAL A 3 11.28 5.69 -9.14
N GLU A 4 10.64 4.68 -9.69
CA GLU A 4 10.10 4.68 -11.05
C GLU A 4 8.92 5.65 -11.23
N CYS A 5 8.16 5.87 -10.17
CA CYS A 5 7.08 6.84 -10.12
C CYS A 5 7.51 8.24 -9.64
N GLU A 6 8.81 8.47 -9.43
CA GLU A 6 9.38 9.73 -8.97
C GLU A 6 8.74 10.29 -7.67
N ILE A 7 8.26 9.41 -6.80
CA ILE A 7 7.63 9.80 -5.54
C ILE A 7 8.70 10.18 -4.52
N ALA A 8 8.68 11.42 -4.06
CA ALA A 8 9.70 12.01 -3.20
C ALA A 8 9.14 12.67 -1.92
N ALA A 9 7.88 12.39 -1.56
CA ALA A 9 7.22 12.95 -0.39
C ALA A 9 6.22 11.97 0.25
N LEU A 10 5.91 12.19 1.53
CA LEU A 10 4.85 11.49 2.26
C LEU A 10 3.70 12.46 2.59
N PRO A 11 2.48 11.98 2.63
CA PRO A 11 2.01 10.63 2.31
C PRO A 11 2.15 10.30 0.81
N VAL A 12 2.55 9.09 0.47
CA VAL A 12 2.67 8.64 -0.93
C VAL A 12 1.36 8.89 -1.71
N ASP A 13 1.44 9.55 -2.87
CA ASP A 13 0.27 9.70 -3.75
C ASP A 13 0.03 8.40 -4.54
N LEU A 14 -0.99 7.67 -4.13
CA LEU A 14 -1.35 6.40 -4.78
C LEU A 14 -1.93 6.57 -6.19
N ASN A 15 -2.44 7.76 -6.55
CA ASN A 15 -2.96 7.98 -7.90
C ASN A 15 -1.84 7.87 -8.93
N ILE A 16 -0.66 8.41 -8.64
CA ILE A 16 0.52 8.30 -9.50
C ILE A 16 0.87 6.83 -9.76
N ILE A 17 0.79 5.98 -8.72
CA ILE A 17 1.13 4.57 -8.83
C ILE A 17 0.04 3.79 -9.58
N VAL A 18 -1.24 4.10 -9.33
CA VAL A 18 -2.36 3.54 -10.06
C VAL A 18 -2.23 3.85 -11.56
N GLU A 19 -1.92 5.10 -11.90
CA GLU A 19 -1.69 5.53 -13.29
C GLU A 19 -0.48 4.84 -13.92
N TRP A 20 0.62 4.70 -13.18
CA TRP A 20 1.83 4.02 -13.65
C TRP A 20 1.58 2.57 -14.07
N PHE A 21 0.69 1.86 -13.35
CA PHE A 21 0.23 0.52 -13.74
C PHE A 21 -0.80 0.52 -14.87
N GLY A 22 -1.26 1.68 -15.35
CA GLY A 22 -2.42 1.79 -16.21
C GLY A 22 -3.69 1.24 -15.55
N ALA A 23 -3.72 1.18 -14.23
CA ALA A 23 -4.82 0.67 -13.45
C ALA A 23 -5.94 1.69 -13.28
N LYS A 24 -7.12 1.22 -12.89
CA LYS A 24 -8.27 2.06 -12.54
C LYS A 24 -8.76 1.69 -11.16
N ALA A 25 -8.83 2.67 -10.25
CA ALA A 25 -9.31 2.48 -8.89
C ALA A 25 -10.67 3.18 -8.70
N TYR A 26 -11.67 2.43 -8.23
CA TYR A 26 -13.03 2.92 -8.01
C TYR A 26 -13.60 2.42 -6.68
N PRO A 27 -14.40 3.24 -5.99
CA PRO A 27 -15.16 2.77 -4.83
C PRO A 27 -16.26 1.79 -5.26
N TYR A 28 -16.66 0.87 -4.37
CA TYR A 28 -17.88 0.08 -4.55
C TYR A 28 -19.11 0.97 -4.62
N GLN A 29 -19.17 1.98 -3.75
CA GLN A 29 -20.27 2.91 -3.66
C GLN A 29 -20.36 3.74 -4.95
N GLY A 30 -21.58 3.77 -5.51
CA GLY A 30 -21.84 4.42 -6.81
C GLY A 30 -21.61 3.52 -8.03
N ASN A 31 -21.03 2.33 -7.89
CA ASN A 31 -20.73 1.41 -8.99
C ASN A 31 -21.53 0.09 -8.92
N TRP A 32 -22.59 0.03 -8.12
CA TRP A 32 -23.36 -1.20 -7.85
C TRP A 32 -23.91 -1.89 -9.09
N ASN A 33 -24.38 -1.14 -10.08
CA ASN A 33 -24.90 -1.71 -11.32
C ASN A 33 -23.81 -2.41 -12.13
N GLN A 34 -22.60 -1.82 -12.16
CA GLN A 34 -21.44 -2.42 -12.83
C GLN A 34 -20.96 -3.67 -12.08
N LEU A 35 -20.92 -3.63 -10.74
CA LEU A 35 -20.56 -4.78 -9.92
C LEU A 35 -21.53 -5.94 -10.11
N ARG A 36 -22.83 -5.66 -10.15
CA ARG A 36 -23.87 -6.66 -10.42
C ARG A 36 -23.74 -7.27 -11.81
N ALA A 37 -23.55 -6.43 -12.82
CA ALA A 37 -23.34 -6.89 -14.20
C ALA A 37 -22.09 -7.76 -14.37
N MET A 38 -21.12 -7.62 -13.45
CA MET A 38 -19.88 -8.41 -13.41
C MET A 38 -19.95 -9.62 -12.47
N GLY A 39 -21.06 -9.80 -11.75
CA GLY A 39 -21.21 -10.87 -10.75
C GLY A 39 -20.40 -10.66 -9.48
N LEU A 40 -19.92 -9.43 -9.23
CA LEU A 40 -19.04 -9.07 -8.11
C LEU A 40 -19.77 -8.51 -6.87
N GLU A 41 -21.10 -8.36 -6.94
CA GLU A 41 -21.90 -7.76 -5.87
C GLU A 41 -21.71 -8.50 -4.53
N ALA A 42 -21.77 -9.83 -4.55
CA ALA A 42 -21.60 -10.63 -3.34
C ALA A 42 -20.16 -10.56 -2.77
N ALA A 43 -19.15 -10.48 -3.63
CA ALA A 43 -17.77 -10.33 -3.22
C ALA A 43 -17.53 -8.96 -2.56
N SER A 44 -18.04 -7.88 -3.16
CA SER A 44 -17.89 -6.52 -2.64
C SER A 44 -18.49 -6.30 -1.25
N GLN A 45 -19.47 -7.11 -0.85
CA GLN A 45 -20.05 -7.06 0.50
C GLN A 45 -19.18 -7.72 1.58
N ARG A 46 -18.18 -8.51 1.19
CA ARG A 46 -17.35 -9.31 2.09
C ARG A 46 -15.92 -8.83 2.20
N THR A 47 -15.47 -7.96 1.27
CA THR A 47 -14.07 -7.56 1.18
C THR A 47 -13.89 -6.07 1.30
N ALA A 48 -12.75 -5.63 1.83
CA ALA A 48 -12.37 -4.22 1.87
C ALA A 48 -11.93 -3.70 0.49
N GLY A 49 -11.41 -4.59 -0.37
CA GLY A 49 -11.01 -4.31 -1.73
C GLY A 49 -10.85 -5.58 -2.55
N MET A 50 -10.70 -5.42 -3.85
CA MET A 50 -10.36 -6.48 -4.79
C MET A 50 -9.68 -5.91 -6.02
N ALA A 51 -8.79 -6.70 -6.64
CA ALA A 51 -8.23 -6.39 -7.93
C ALA A 51 -8.52 -7.47 -8.97
N PHE A 52 -8.64 -7.09 -10.25
CA PHE A 52 -8.85 -8.00 -11.37
C PHE A 52 -8.47 -7.34 -12.69
N TYR A 53 -8.28 -8.16 -13.73
CA TYR A 53 -8.11 -7.68 -15.10
C TYR A 53 -9.40 -7.73 -15.88
N ARG A 54 -9.68 -6.65 -16.65
CA ARG A 54 -10.75 -6.61 -17.65
C ARG A 54 -10.23 -5.98 -18.94
N GLY A 55 -10.25 -6.74 -20.04
CA GLY A 55 -9.70 -6.26 -21.31
C GLY A 55 -8.20 -5.88 -21.24
N GLY A 56 -7.43 -6.57 -20.42
CA GLY A 56 -6.01 -6.28 -20.22
C GLY A 56 -5.72 -5.11 -19.27
N ILE A 57 -6.74 -4.39 -18.81
CA ILE A 57 -6.61 -3.26 -17.89
C ILE A 57 -6.81 -3.76 -16.45
N PRO A 58 -5.90 -3.47 -15.50
CA PRO A 58 -6.11 -3.78 -14.09
C PRO A 58 -7.13 -2.83 -13.47
N TYR A 59 -8.03 -3.38 -12.67
CA TYR A 59 -9.01 -2.63 -11.88
C TYR A 59 -8.81 -2.93 -10.41
N ILE A 60 -8.93 -1.89 -9.60
CA ILE A 60 -8.97 -1.96 -8.14
C ILE A 60 -10.31 -1.42 -7.70
N LEU A 61 -11.05 -2.21 -6.92
CA LEU A 61 -12.30 -1.78 -6.30
C LEU A 61 -12.11 -1.78 -4.80
N TYR A 62 -12.65 -0.77 -4.12
CA TYR A 62 -12.48 -0.61 -2.67
C TYR A 62 -13.75 -0.10 -2.00
N ASP A 63 -13.88 -0.39 -0.70
CA ASP A 63 -14.97 0.11 0.14
C ASP A 63 -14.63 1.51 0.65
N SER A 64 -15.29 2.54 0.10
CA SER A 64 -15.11 3.93 0.55
C SER A 64 -15.77 4.24 1.89
N GLY A 65 -16.52 3.31 2.48
CA GLY A 65 -17.05 3.43 3.84
C GLY A 65 -16.00 3.19 4.93
N ASN A 66 -14.81 2.69 4.57
CA ASN A 66 -13.71 2.51 5.51
C ASN A 66 -12.99 3.84 5.83
N PRO A 67 -12.31 3.93 6.99
CA PRO A 67 -11.45 5.08 7.30
C PRO A 67 -10.37 5.32 6.23
N PRO A 68 -9.95 6.58 5.98
CA PRO A 68 -9.01 6.92 4.91
C PRO A 68 -7.71 6.11 4.93
N GLY A 69 -7.08 5.93 6.08
CA GLY A 69 -5.85 5.14 6.21
C GLY A 69 -6.03 3.67 5.85
N LYS A 70 -7.24 3.11 6.07
CA LYS A 70 -7.57 1.74 5.66
C LYS A 70 -7.83 1.65 4.16
N ILE A 71 -8.50 2.66 3.57
CA ILE A 71 -8.69 2.75 2.11
C ILE A 71 -7.34 2.79 1.42
N ARG A 72 -6.41 3.64 1.89
CA ARG A 72 -5.05 3.72 1.34
C ARG A 72 -4.32 2.38 1.40
N PHE A 73 -4.38 1.71 2.55
CA PHE A 73 -3.76 0.39 2.70
C PHE A 73 -4.38 -0.64 1.75
N THR A 74 -5.72 -0.65 1.63
CA THR A 74 -6.43 -1.55 0.70
C THR A 74 -5.97 -1.32 -0.74
N ILE A 75 -5.93 -0.07 -1.22
CA ILE A 75 -5.49 0.23 -2.60
C ILE A 75 -4.02 -0.20 -2.79
N ALA A 76 -3.13 0.08 -1.84
CA ALA A 76 -1.72 -0.30 -1.91
C ALA A 76 -1.53 -1.82 -1.89
N HIS A 77 -2.35 -2.55 -1.14
CA HIS A 77 -2.35 -4.00 -1.08
C HIS A 77 -2.79 -4.62 -2.43
N GLU A 78 -3.87 -4.11 -3.03
CA GLU A 78 -4.32 -4.54 -4.35
C GLU A 78 -3.30 -4.21 -5.46
N LEU A 79 -2.62 -3.07 -5.36
CA LEU A 79 -1.47 -2.76 -6.20
C LEU A 79 -0.33 -3.78 -6.01
N GLY A 80 -0.13 -4.27 -4.79
CA GLY A 80 0.79 -5.37 -4.51
C GLY A 80 0.46 -6.63 -5.27
N HIS A 81 -0.80 -7.04 -5.33
CA HIS A 81 -1.23 -8.20 -6.12
C HIS A 81 -0.98 -7.99 -7.62
N ILE A 82 -1.20 -6.78 -8.15
CA ILE A 82 -0.91 -6.45 -9.54
C ILE A 82 0.61 -6.51 -9.78
N ALA A 83 1.40 -5.83 -8.96
CA ALA A 83 2.85 -5.71 -9.09
C ALA A 83 3.59 -7.06 -8.99
N LEU A 84 3.10 -7.95 -8.13
CA LEU A 84 3.68 -9.27 -7.88
C LEU A 84 3.14 -10.37 -8.82
N GLY A 85 2.26 -10.00 -9.77
CA GLY A 85 1.69 -10.96 -10.72
C GLY A 85 0.77 -12.01 -10.09
N HIS A 86 0.09 -11.67 -8.99
CA HIS A 86 -0.80 -12.60 -8.30
C HIS A 86 -2.14 -12.79 -9.02
N LEU A 87 -2.48 -11.89 -9.95
CA LEU A 87 -3.74 -11.93 -10.68
C LEU A 87 -3.64 -12.89 -11.86
N LEU A 88 -4.47 -13.92 -11.86
CA LEU A 88 -4.63 -14.82 -13.00
C LEU A 88 -5.67 -14.25 -13.98
N PRO A 89 -5.50 -14.45 -15.30
CA PRO A 89 -6.52 -14.07 -16.27
C PRO A 89 -7.88 -14.70 -15.94
N GLY A 90 -8.91 -13.86 -15.78
CA GLY A 90 -10.27 -14.31 -15.45
C GLY A 90 -10.52 -14.61 -13.98
N ALA A 91 -9.51 -14.51 -13.11
CA ALA A 91 -9.67 -14.61 -11.67
C ALA A 91 -9.78 -13.22 -11.03
N TYR A 92 -10.51 -13.14 -9.92
CA TYR A 92 -10.55 -11.97 -9.04
C TYR A 92 -9.70 -12.28 -7.81
N THR A 93 -8.89 -11.33 -7.35
CA THR A 93 -8.39 -11.41 -5.99
C THR A 93 -9.54 -11.02 -5.07
N VAL A 94 -10.15 -11.98 -4.45
CA VAL A 94 -11.09 -11.72 -3.37
C VAL A 94 -10.31 -11.85 -2.09
N GLN A 95 -10.03 -10.74 -1.41
CA GLN A 95 -9.57 -10.80 -0.03
C GLN A 95 -10.71 -11.31 0.86
N ASN A 96 -10.91 -12.61 0.89
CA ASN A 96 -11.71 -13.22 1.95
C ASN A 96 -10.92 -13.14 3.23
N ARG A 97 -11.42 -12.38 4.20
CA ARG A 97 -10.88 -12.32 5.56
C ARG A 97 -11.22 -13.58 6.36
N GLU A 98 -10.99 -14.76 5.81
CA GLU A 98 -11.02 -15.96 6.63
C GLU A 98 -9.67 -16.11 7.35
N PRO A 99 -9.67 -16.53 8.64
CA PRO A 99 -8.42 -16.67 9.42
C PRO A 99 -7.35 -17.56 8.77
N GLN A 100 -7.73 -18.42 7.84
CA GLN A 100 -6.81 -19.30 7.09
C GLN A 100 -6.01 -18.58 6.00
N GLU A 101 -6.37 -17.36 5.61
CA GLU A 101 -5.64 -16.59 4.58
C GLU A 101 -4.45 -15.81 5.14
N ALA A 102 -4.36 -15.62 6.45
CA ALA A 102 -3.21 -14.97 7.09
C ALA A 102 -1.89 -15.69 6.78
N ASP A 103 -1.94 -17.00 6.50
CA ASP A 103 -0.78 -17.83 6.17
C ASP A 103 -0.53 -17.95 4.65
N ASN A 104 -1.34 -17.29 3.81
CA ASN A 104 -1.12 -17.30 2.37
C ASN A 104 0.10 -16.44 2.01
N PRO A 105 1.18 -17.02 1.43
CA PRO A 105 2.38 -16.27 1.07
C PRO A 105 2.13 -15.10 0.12
N ARG A 106 1.12 -15.19 -0.76
CA ARG A 106 0.76 -14.10 -1.69
C ARG A 106 0.14 -12.93 -0.94
N GLU A 107 -0.73 -13.19 0.04
CA GLU A 107 -1.32 -12.16 0.88
C GLU A 107 -0.26 -11.48 1.76
N GLN A 108 0.66 -12.27 2.34
CA GLN A 108 1.77 -11.73 3.11
C GLN A 108 2.68 -10.84 2.24
N ALA A 109 2.98 -11.26 1.01
CA ALA A 109 3.79 -10.47 0.08
C ALA A 109 3.07 -9.16 -0.33
N ALA A 110 1.76 -9.20 -0.61
CA ALA A 110 0.97 -8.02 -0.92
C ALA A 110 0.86 -7.06 0.29
N ASN A 111 0.69 -7.59 1.50
CA ASN A 111 0.72 -6.81 2.74
C ASN A 111 2.08 -6.13 2.94
N GLN A 112 3.19 -6.87 2.76
CA GLN A 112 4.53 -6.32 2.88
C GLN A 112 4.77 -5.24 1.82
N PHE A 113 4.35 -5.47 0.58
CA PHE A 113 4.41 -4.48 -0.48
C PHE A 113 3.68 -3.19 -0.09
N ALA A 114 2.44 -3.30 0.43
CA ALA A 114 1.66 -2.15 0.85
C ALA A 114 2.34 -1.36 1.98
N VAL A 115 2.91 -2.05 2.97
CA VAL A 115 3.64 -1.42 4.07
C VAL A 115 4.90 -0.71 3.56
N ASP A 116 5.69 -1.36 2.71
CA ASP A 116 6.93 -0.79 2.18
C ASP A 116 6.67 0.40 1.24
N LEU A 117 5.56 0.34 0.50
CA LEU A 117 5.12 1.42 -0.37
C LEU A 117 4.67 2.65 0.42
N LEU A 118 3.75 2.46 1.38
CA LEU A 118 3.11 3.57 2.10
C LEU A 118 3.98 4.18 3.20
N ALA A 119 4.87 3.39 3.78
CA ALA A 119 5.69 3.76 4.93
C ALA A 119 7.14 3.25 4.76
N PRO A 120 7.90 3.78 3.78
CA PRO A 120 9.26 3.31 3.48
C PRO A 120 10.19 3.53 4.68
N ALA A 121 10.71 2.40 5.23
CA ALA A 121 11.48 2.40 6.48
C ALA A 121 12.71 3.31 6.45
N CYS A 122 13.44 3.34 5.33
CA CYS A 122 14.63 4.19 5.18
C CYS A 122 14.30 5.69 5.20
N VAL A 123 13.12 6.08 4.72
CA VAL A 123 12.66 7.49 4.76
C VAL A 123 12.26 7.87 6.18
N LEU A 124 11.44 7.04 6.84
CA LEU A 124 11.04 7.25 8.24
C LEU A 124 12.25 7.30 9.17
N TRP A 125 13.24 6.43 8.94
CA TRP A 125 14.51 6.46 9.68
C TRP A 125 15.25 7.79 9.48
N GLY A 126 15.35 8.29 8.25
CA GLY A 126 15.98 9.57 7.95
C GLY A 126 15.26 10.78 8.52
N MET A 127 13.94 10.67 8.73
CA MET A 127 13.10 11.68 9.37
C MET A 127 13.09 11.60 10.90
N GLU A 128 13.75 10.59 11.49
CA GLU A 128 13.70 10.29 12.94
C GLU A 128 12.28 9.99 13.45
N VAL A 129 11.40 9.51 12.57
CA VAL A 129 10.01 9.13 12.87
C VAL A 129 9.96 7.66 13.26
N HIS A 130 9.71 7.35 14.55
CA HIS A 130 9.84 5.99 15.08
C HIS A 130 8.59 5.46 15.75
N THR A 131 7.71 6.33 16.23
CA THR A 131 6.51 5.91 16.96
C THR A 131 5.34 5.65 16.03
N ALA A 132 4.46 4.70 16.41
CA ALA A 132 3.28 4.40 15.62
C ALA A 132 2.36 5.62 15.36
N PRO A 133 2.10 6.52 16.33
CA PRO A 133 1.32 7.74 16.07
C PRO A 133 1.96 8.66 15.03
N GLU A 134 3.27 8.89 15.10
CA GLU A 134 4.00 9.71 14.12
C GLU A 134 3.96 9.08 12.72
N ILE A 135 4.23 7.79 12.62
CA ILE A 135 4.15 7.03 11.35
C ILE A 135 2.75 7.13 10.75
N ALA A 136 1.71 6.95 11.58
CA ALA A 136 0.32 7.06 11.11
C ALA A 136 0.02 8.44 10.53
N ALA A 137 0.46 9.49 11.21
CA ALA A 137 0.25 10.88 10.80
C ALA A 137 1.00 11.22 9.50
N VAL A 138 2.30 10.91 9.44
CA VAL A 138 3.16 11.24 8.29
C VAL A 138 2.79 10.44 7.04
N CYS A 139 2.48 9.15 7.21
CA CYS A 139 2.18 8.25 6.08
C CYS A 139 0.70 8.21 5.69
N GLY A 140 -0.20 8.78 6.50
CA GLY A 140 -1.64 8.72 6.28
C GLY A 140 -2.19 7.29 6.30
N ILE A 141 -1.66 6.43 7.20
CA ILE A 141 -2.05 5.02 7.34
C ILE A 141 -2.79 4.77 8.67
N SER A 142 -3.43 3.60 8.79
CA SER A 142 -4.13 3.24 10.02
C SER A 142 -3.16 3.02 11.20
N ALA A 143 -3.65 3.22 12.42
CA ALA A 143 -2.87 2.96 13.63
C ALA A 143 -2.32 1.52 13.68
N GLN A 144 -3.10 0.54 13.21
CA GLN A 144 -2.66 -0.86 13.13
C GLN A 144 -1.49 -1.05 12.16
N ALA A 145 -1.56 -0.47 10.96
CA ALA A 145 -0.47 -0.54 9.98
C ALA A 145 0.78 0.20 10.48
N ALA A 146 0.59 1.35 11.13
CA ALA A 146 1.68 2.11 11.74
C ALA A 146 2.35 1.35 12.90
N GLN A 147 1.57 0.66 13.75
CA GLN A 147 2.10 -0.17 14.82
C GLN A 147 2.97 -1.31 14.26
N PHE A 148 2.51 -1.97 13.22
CA PHE A 148 3.26 -3.02 12.54
C PHE A 148 4.58 -2.46 11.97
N ARG A 149 4.55 -1.31 11.30
CA ARG A 149 5.77 -0.66 10.77
C ARG A 149 6.73 -0.26 11.88
N ALA A 150 6.25 0.32 12.99
CA ALA A 150 7.09 0.68 14.13
C ALA A 150 7.85 -0.53 14.70
N GLN A 151 7.18 -1.67 14.84
CA GLN A 151 7.81 -2.92 15.29
C GLN A 151 8.89 -3.41 14.31
N GLN A 152 8.63 -3.33 12.99
CA GLN A 152 9.64 -3.69 11.99
C GLN A 152 10.85 -2.74 12.05
N MET A 153 10.63 -1.44 12.20
CA MET A 153 11.70 -0.45 12.32
C MET A 153 12.56 -0.68 13.56
N GLU A 154 11.96 -1.05 14.70
CA GLU A 154 12.71 -1.41 15.91
C GLU A 154 13.67 -2.59 15.64
N LEU A 155 13.23 -3.61 14.91
CA LEU A 155 14.09 -4.74 14.54
C LEU A 155 15.21 -4.32 13.59
N LEU A 156 14.93 -3.45 12.60
CA LEU A 156 15.93 -2.90 11.68
C LEU A 156 16.97 -2.06 12.42
N CYS A 157 16.54 -1.22 13.39
CA CYS A 157 17.42 -0.46 14.28
C CYS A 157 18.36 -1.38 15.07
N ARG A 158 17.81 -2.39 15.75
CA ARG A 158 18.60 -3.33 16.54
C ARG A 158 19.66 -4.08 15.74
N ARG A 159 19.38 -4.31 14.45
CA ARG A 159 20.27 -5.02 13.52
C ARG A 159 21.18 -4.10 12.73
N ASN A 160 21.05 -2.78 12.88
CA ASN A 160 21.75 -1.76 12.09
C ASN A 160 21.60 -2.01 10.57
N GLN A 161 20.38 -2.28 10.11
CA GLN A 161 20.10 -2.72 8.73
C GLN A 161 19.46 -1.65 7.84
N PHE A 162 19.46 -0.37 8.25
CA PHE A 162 19.04 0.72 7.36
C PHE A 162 20.10 1.01 6.31
N LEU A 163 19.64 1.34 5.10
CA LEU A 163 20.46 1.65 3.94
C LEU A 163 21.48 0.55 3.55
N SER A 164 21.24 -0.67 4.02
CA SER A 164 22.07 -1.82 3.68
C SER A 164 21.91 -2.25 2.23
N HIS A 165 20.69 -2.14 1.68
CA HIS A 165 20.40 -2.50 0.31
C HIS A 165 20.55 -1.30 -0.66
N SER A 166 20.99 -1.57 -1.90
CA SER A 166 21.19 -0.52 -2.91
C SER A 166 19.92 0.28 -3.23
N LEU A 167 18.75 -0.40 -3.32
CA LEU A 167 17.46 0.24 -3.58
C LEU A 167 17.03 1.16 -2.45
N GLU A 168 17.27 0.80 -1.19
CA GLU A 168 16.99 1.69 -0.05
C GLU A 168 17.78 3.00 -0.15
N ARG A 169 19.06 2.92 -0.54
CA ARG A 169 19.90 4.11 -0.74
C ARG A 169 19.40 4.99 -1.87
N VAL A 170 18.84 4.41 -2.93
CA VAL A 170 18.23 5.17 -4.04
C VAL A 170 16.96 5.87 -3.58
N VAL A 171 16.05 5.14 -2.90
CA VAL A 171 14.81 5.72 -2.32
C VAL A 171 15.17 6.82 -1.32
N TYR A 172 16.07 6.57 -0.38
CA TYR A 172 16.51 7.55 0.60
C TYR A 172 17.03 8.84 -0.06
N ARG A 173 17.88 8.71 -1.08
CA ARG A 173 18.41 9.86 -1.82
C ARG A 173 17.31 10.65 -2.55
N GLN A 174 16.33 9.97 -3.12
CA GLN A 174 15.19 10.61 -3.77
C GLN A 174 14.34 11.42 -2.79
N PHE A 175 14.16 10.90 -1.57
CA PHE A 175 13.42 11.58 -0.52
C PHE A 175 14.25 12.61 0.28
N GLN A 176 15.54 12.76 -0.01
CA GLN A 176 16.43 13.66 0.75
C GLN A 176 15.88 15.09 0.91
N PRO A 177 15.33 15.75 -0.14
CA PRO A 177 14.76 17.09 0.03
C PRO A 177 13.59 17.12 1.01
N PHE A 178 12.72 16.11 0.98
CA PHE A 178 11.59 15.97 1.90
C PHE A 178 12.06 15.73 3.34
N ILE A 179 13.05 14.85 3.53
CA ILE A 179 13.64 14.54 4.84
C ILE A 179 14.28 15.78 5.44
N THR A 180 15.05 16.55 4.64
CA THR A 180 15.70 17.78 5.11
C THR A 180 14.67 18.84 5.50
N GLY A 181 13.65 19.07 4.63
CA GLY A 181 12.59 20.02 4.94
C GLY A 181 11.75 19.64 6.18
N TRP A 182 11.59 18.34 6.46
CA TRP A 182 10.94 17.88 7.68
C TRP A 182 11.74 18.26 8.94
N ALA A 183 13.08 18.09 8.91
CA ALA A 183 13.94 18.42 10.02
C ALA A 183 13.99 19.95 10.34
N GLU A 184 13.69 20.79 9.35
CA GLU A 184 13.60 22.24 9.54
C GLU A 184 12.28 22.70 10.20
N LEU A 185 11.28 21.82 10.29
CA LEU A 185 9.97 22.10 10.88
C LEU A 185 9.88 21.71 12.37
N LEU A 186 10.85 20.95 12.88
CA LEU A 186 10.93 20.50 14.28
C LEU A 186 11.83 21.40 15.11
#